data_25693c7156a04fc84dd73de76e233c1c
#
_entry.id   25693c7156a04fc84dd73de76e233c1c
#
_cell.length_a   1.000
_cell.length_b   1.000
_cell.length_c   1.000
_cell.angle_alpha   90.00
_cell.angle_beta   90.00
_cell.angle_gamma   90.00
#
_symmetry.space_group_name_H-M   'P 1'
#
loop_
_entity.id
_entity.type
_entity.pdbx_description
1 polymer ?
#
loop_
_entity_poly.entity_id
_entity_poly.type
_entity_poly.pdbx_seq_one_letter_code
_entity_poly.pdbx_strand_id
1 'polypeptide(L)'
;MTTSRGPGSRATAVRRRCRTWRWTLIVVAASVAGLVAAPALVESSVGAVTGSAPCSSTSINLAVSSDQARYGPGTPVKLSASIRNTSPRSCTVAVGPTSPAFSVRTSQGVVVWTSCGGEGGFSACAQYLVLRTLAPGTAVRVGATWDQRSGTPLRRVAVGTYRASVGFARGGVSRSVAFQIVTAARPRTLVVDQNQSGGHYVLHRGDHLIVRLASSSLYAWSAPTSSNDVVLVRIGATAGASASATFVAKAPGQAQVNAVDTPTCYPQCLPPSRLFTVTVRVEA
;
A
#
# COMPACT_ATOMS: atom_id res chain seq x y z
N MET A 1 19.25 50.38 -15.93
CA MET A 1 18.13 51.20 -15.43
C MET A 1 16.92 50.92 -16.25
N THR A 2 16.01 50.08 -15.81
CA THR A 2 14.58 50.05 -16.24
C THR A 2 13.86 49.15 -15.23
N THR A 3 13.12 49.79 -14.36
CA THR A 3 12.23 49.19 -13.34
C THR A 3 10.86 48.89 -13.99
N SER A 4 10.41 47.64 -13.97
CA SER A 4 9.05 47.25 -14.32
C SER A 4 8.27 46.89 -13.04
N ARG A 5 7.27 47.72 -12.72
CA ARG A 5 6.25 47.50 -11.68
C ARG A 5 5.15 46.61 -12.24
N GLY A 6 4.85 45.46 -11.61
CA GLY A 6 3.69 44.62 -11.89
C GLY A 6 2.50 44.96 -10.94
N PRO A 7 1.25 44.80 -11.39
CA PRO A 7 0.08 45.23 -10.66
C PRO A 7 -0.41 44.28 -9.58
N GLY A 8 -0.87 44.86 -8.47
CA GLY A 8 -1.40 44.15 -7.30
C GLY A 8 -2.72 43.43 -7.55
N SER A 9 -2.83 42.21 -7.07
CA SER A 9 -4.05 41.43 -6.98
C SER A 9 -4.82 41.79 -5.71
N ARG A 10 -6.02 42.32 -5.89
CA ARG A 10 -7.00 42.59 -4.81
C ARG A 10 -7.63 41.27 -4.34
N ALA A 11 -7.43 40.94 -3.09
CA ALA A 11 -8.13 39.87 -2.39
C ALA A 11 -9.57 40.28 -2.09
N THR A 12 -10.55 39.60 -2.70
CA THR A 12 -11.97 39.77 -2.42
C THR A 12 -12.36 38.86 -1.25
N ALA A 13 -12.62 39.45 -0.09
CA ALA A 13 -13.11 38.76 1.08
C ALA A 13 -14.61 38.40 0.91
N VAL A 14 -14.92 37.13 0.72
CA VAL A 14 -16.29 36.61 0.73
C VAL A 14 -16.71 36.34 2.17
N ARG A 15 -17.48 37.26 2.74
CA ARG A 15 -18.18 37.07 4.03
C ARG A 15 -19.33 36.09 3.83
N ARG A 16 -19.21 34.86 4.32
CA ARG A 16 -20.33 33.91 4.46
C ARG A 16 -21.10 34.24 5.75
N ARG A 17 -22.34 34.70 5.61
CA ARG A 17 -23.32 34.88 6.70
C ARG A 17 -23.79 33.50 7.17
N CYS A 18 -23.51 33.15 8.42
CA CYS A 18 -24.15 32.04 9.10
C CYS A 18 -25.63 32.42 9.39
N ARG A 19 -26.54 31.69 8.78
CA ARG A 19 -27.99 31.77 9.07
C ARG A 19 -28.27 30.85 10.24
N THR A 20 -28.51 31.43 11.40
CA THR A 20 -29.01 30.73 12.60
C THR A 20 -30.47 30.33 12.40
N TRP A 21 -30.74 29.04 12.29
CA TRP A 21 -32.08 28.51 12.31
C TRP A 21 -32.52 28.33 13.77
N ARG A 22 -33.48 29.16 14.20
CA ARG A 22 -34.21 29.01 15.48
C ARG A 22 -35.31 27.94 15.26
N TRP A 23 -35.24 26.86 15.96
CA TRP A 23 -36.33 25.89 16.06
C TRP A 23 -37.26 26.34 17.21
N THR A 24 -38.48 26.65 16.84
CA THR A 24 -39.55 26.94 17.80
C THR A 24 -40.23 25.63 18.20
N LEU A 25 -40.09 25.23 19.46
CA LEU A 25 -40.82 24.10 20.04
C LEU A 25 -42.24 24.52 20.30
N ILE A 26 -43.20 23.92 19.63
CA ILE A 26 -44.65 24.04 19.96
C ILE A 26 -44.97 22.88 20.89
N VAL A 27 -45.26 23.23 22.16
CA VAL A 27 -45.81 22.29 23.16
C VAL A 27 -47.33 22.34 23.03
N VAL A 28 -47.92 21.25 22.55
CA VAL A 28 -49.38 21.05 22.60
C VAL A 28 -49.72 20.21 23.82
N ALA A 29 -50.28 20.84 24.85
CA ALA A 29 -50.85 20.15 25.98
C ALA A 29 -52.29 19.71 25.66
N ALA A 30 -52.53 18.43 25.55
CA ALA A 30 -53.86 17.85 25.49
C ALA A 30 -54.15 17.10 26.79
N SER A 31 -54.99 17.71 27.64
CA SER A 31 -55.54 17.05 28.81
C SER A 31 -56.77 16.22 28.42
N VAL A 32 -56.72 14.92 28.65
CA VAL A 32 -57.90 14.04 28.58
C VAL A 32 -57.97 13.29 29.91
N ALA A 33 -59.00 13.65 30.70
CA ALA A 33 -59.42 12.89 31.88
C ALA A 33 -60.29 11.68 31.41
N GLY A 34 -59.90 10.46 31.78
CA GLY A 34 -60.64 9.28 31.44
C GLY A 34 -60.36 8.11 32.37
N LEU A 35 -61.32 7.83 33.18
CA LEU A 35 -61.69 6.65 33.97
C LEU A 35 -60.71 5.48 34.13
N VAL A 36 -60.45 5.23 35.41
CA VAL A 36 -59.75 4.09 35.98
C VAL A 36 -60.54 2.80 35.75
N ALA A 37 -59.99 1.90 34.97
CA ALA A 37 -60.25 0.45 35.02
C ALA A 37 -58.88 -0.21 35.24
N ALA A 38 -58.69 -0.86 36.38
CA ALA A 38 -57.50 -1.59 36.70
C ALA A 38 -57.45 -2.88 35.89
N PRO A 39 -56.48 -3.08 34.96
CA PRO A 39 -56.19 -4.39 34.43
C PRO A 39 -55.05 -5.04 35.26
N ALA A 40 -55.24 -6.33 35.50
CA ALA A 40 -54.26 -7.19 36.14
C ALA A 40 -52.88 -6.99 35.49
N LEU A 41 -51.89 -6.72 36.31
CA LEU A 41 -50.48 -6.67 35.94
C LEU A 41 -50.05 -8.10 35.47
N VAL A 42 -50.16 -8.35 34.19
CA VAL A 42 -49.34 -9.39 33.57
C VAL A 42 -47.94 -8.77 33.52
N GLU A 43 -47.08 -9.11 34.48
CA GLU A 43 -45.66 -8.88 34.38
C GLU A 43 -45.11 -9.65 33.18
N SER A 44 -45.20 -9.04 32.02
CA SER A 44 -44.38 -9.48 30.89
C SER A 44 -42.92 -9.25 31.30
N SER A 45 -42.30 -10.33 31.75
CA SER A 45 -40.84 -10.36 31.90
C SER A 45 -40.27 -10.11 30.50
N VAL A 46 -40.04 -8.84 30.19
CA VAL A 46 -39.18 -8.44 29.06
C VAL A 46 -37.85 -9.05 29.37
N GLY A 47 -37.58 -10.20 28.75
CA GLY A 47 -36.26 -10.86 28.85
C GLY A 47 -35.20 -9.81 28.54
N ALA A 48 -34.46 -9.41 29.56
CA ALA A 48 -33.35 -8.50 29.38
C ALA A 48 -32.46 -9.14 28.32
N VAL A 49 -32.42 -8.54 27.14
CA VAL A 49 -31.43 -8.86 26.13
C VAL A 49 -30.09 -8.52 26.78
N THR A 50 -29.43 -9.52 27.35
CA THR A 50 -28.13 -9.40 28.00
C THR A 50 -27.07 -9.17 26.89
N GLY A 51 -27.11 -7.97 26.30
CA GLY A 51 -26.08 -7.51 25.38
C GLY A 51 -24.76 -7.48 26.17
N SER A 52 -23.71 -8.09 25.64
CA SER A 52 -22.38 -8.00 26.24
C SER A 52 -22.01 -6.53 26.42
N ALA A 53 -21.48 -6.16 27.60
CA ALA A 53 -21.04 -4.81 27.89
C ALA A 53 -19.95 -4.34 26.91
N PRO A 54 -19.82 -3.06 26.63
CA PRO A 54 -18.71 -2.53 25.83
C PRO A 54 -17.36 -2.90 26.45
N CYS A 55 -16.37 -3.22 25.60
CA CYS A 55 -15.01 -3.46 26.07
C CYS A 55 -14.42 -2.15 26.65
N SER A 56 -13.88 -2.22 27.87
CA SER A 56 -13.13 -1.11 28.45
C SER A 56 -11.71 -1.04 27.86
N SER A 57 -11.07 0.12 28.00
CA SER A 57 -9.66 0.29 27.58
C SER A 57 -8.69 -0.66 28.30
N THR A 58 -9.01 -1.09 29.50
CA THR A 58 -8.23 -2.04 30.29
C THR A 58 -8.52 -3.50 29.94
N SER A 59 -9.66 -3.75 29.26
CA SER A 59 -10.08 -5.11 28.89
C SER A 59 -9.65 -5.48 27.46
N ILE A 60 -9.00 -4.59 26.73
CA ILE A 60 -8.52 -4.87 25.39
C ILE A 60 -7.01 -4.67 25.25
N ASN A 61 -6.38 -5.55 24.47
CA ASN A 61 -5.04 -5.33 23.95
C ASN A 61 -5.13 -4.95 22.48
N LEU A 62 -4.58 -3.78 22.14
CA LEU A 62 -4.52 -3.26 20.78
C LEU A 62 -3.09 -3.43 20.26
N ALA A 63 -2.92 -4.10 19.13
CA ALA A 63 -1.65 -4.20 18.42
C ALA A 63 -1.82 -3.64 17.00
N VAL A 64 -0.78 -2.99 16.48
CA VAL A 64 -0.74 -2.47 15.10
C VAL A 64 0.50 -2.98 14.40
N SER A 65 0.37 -3.28 13.11
CA SER A 65 1.48 -3.70 12.24
C SER A 65 1.33 -3.11 10.85
N SER A 66 2.45 -3.02 10.15
CA SER A 66 2.52 -2.84 8.70
C SER A 66 2.96 -4.16 8.05
N ASP A 67 2.54 -4.40 6.82
CA ASP A 67 2.92 -5.62 6.08
C ASP A 67 4.40 -5.67 5.73
N GLN A 68 5.07 -4.51 5.69
CA GLN A 68 6.52 -4.39 5.44
C GLN A 68 7.13 -3.34 6.36
N ALA A 69 8.45 -3.47 6.63
CA ALA A 69 9.23 -2.46 7.36
C ALA A 69 9.74 -1.34 6.42
N ARG A 70 9.86 -1.62 5.11
CA ARG A 70 10.35 -0.69 4.09
C ARG A 70 9.50 -0.78 2.84
N TYR A 71 9.18 0.37 2.27
CA TYR A 71 8.37 0.50 1.06
C TYR A 71 9.08 1.33 0.00
N GLY A 72 9.03 0.89 -1.24
CA GLY A 72 9.39 1.72 -2.38
C GLY A 72 8.37 2.86 -2.58
N PRO A 73 8.73 3.91 -3.34
CA PRO A 73 7.82 5.02 -3.62
C PRO A 73 6.57 4.53 -4.36
N GLY A 74 5.40 4.81 -3.79
CA GLY A 74 4.10 4.44 -4.35
C GLY A 74 3.68 2.99 -4.16
N THR A 75 4.45 2.18 -3.44
CA THR A 75 4.00 0.87 -2.97
C THR A 75 2.96 1.06 -1.88
N PRO A 76 1.73 0.54 -2.01
CA PRO A 76 0.71 0.71 -0.99
C PRO A 76 1.16 0.15 0.37
N VAL A 77 0.99 0.94 1.42
CA VAL A 77 1.28 0.54 2.81
C VAL A 77 0.02 -0.11 3.38
N LYS A 78 0.06 -1.41 3.64
CA LYS A 78 -1.05 -2.13 4.27
C LYS A 78 -0.85 -2.14 5.78
N LEU A 79 -1.79 -1.53 6.49
CA LEU A 79 -1.81 -1.45 7.95
C LEU A 79 -2.85 -2.42 8.48
N SER A 80 -2.56 -3.09 9.57
CA SER A 80 -3.53 -3.91 10.28
C SER A 80 -3.49 -3.65 11.79
N ALA A 81 -4.64 -3.73 12.44
CA ALA A 81 -4.75 -3.68 13.88
C ALA A 81 -5.48 -4.94 14.38
N SER A 82 -4.98 -5.49 15.47
CA SER A 82 -5.60 -6.60 16.21
C SER A 82 -6.11 -6.09 17.53
N ILE A 83 -7.40 -6.28 17.78
CA ILE A 83 -8.09 -5.89 19.02
C ILE A 83 -8.44 -7.18 19.74
N ARG A 84 -7.74 -7.51 20.82
CA ARG A 84 -7.93 -8.74 21.59
C ARG A 84 -8.58 -8.43 22.93
N ASN A 85 -9.62 -9.19 23.29
CA ASN A 85 -10.19 -9.16 24.63
C ASN A 85 -9.28 -9.88 25.60
N THR A 86 -8.76 -9.16 26.60
CA THR A 86 -7.89 -9.70 27.65
C THR A 86 -8.63 -9.93 28.97
N SER A 87 -9.92 -9.58 29.04
CA SER A 87 -10.73 -9.80 30.21
C SER A 87 -11.27 -11.24 30.27
N PRO A 88 -11.68 -11.73 31.45
CA PRO A 88 -12.29 -13.05 31.60
C PRO A 88 -13.76 -13.11 31.15
N ARG A 89 -14.35 -11.98 30.72
CA ARG A 89 -15.75 -11.89 30.28
C ARG A 89 -15.82 -11.45 28.82
N SER A 90 -16.87 -11.89 28.13
CA SER A 90 -17.19 -11.38 26.80
C SER A 90 -17.53 -9.91 26.84
N CYS A 91 -17.05 -9.14 25.87
CA CYS A 91 -17.38 -7.73 25.70
C CYS A 91 -17.57 -7.37 24.23
N THR A 92 -18.21 -6.24 23.93
CA THR A 92 -18.46 -5.78 22.56
C THR A 92 -17.51 -4.64 22.19
N VAL A 93 -17.03 -4.64 20.95
CA VAL A 93 -16.25 -3.57 20.35
C VAL A 93 -16.93 -3.11 19.05
N ALA A 94 -17.00 -1.79 18.87
CA ALA A 94 -17.50 -1.21 17.63
C ALA A 94 -16.34 -1.09 16.61
N VAL A 95 -16.47 -1.73 15.46
CA VAL A 95 -15.50 -1.67 14.36
C VAL A 95 -16.15 -1.12 13.10
N GLY A 96 -15.42 -0.32 12.35
CA GLY A 96 -15.90 0.30 11.12
C GLY A 96 -14.85 1.24 10.53
N PRO A 97 -15.17 1.95 9.46
CA PRO A 97 -14.21 2.84 8.80
C PRO A 97 -13.62 3.93 9.70
N THR A 98 -14.38 4.35 10.72
CA THR A 98 -13.98 5.39 11.68
C THR A 98 -13.50 4.85 13.04
N SER A 99 -13.58 3.54 13.26
CA SER A 99 -13.23 2.94 14.56
C SER A 99 -12.71 1.51 14.41
N PRO A 100 -11.48 1.19 14.86
CA PRO A 100 -10.46 2.15 15.25
C PRO A 100 -9.93 2.95 14.06
N ALA A 101 -9.56 4.20 14.28
CA ALA A 101 -9.02 5.06 13.23
C ALA A 101 -7.50 4.86 13.08
N PHE A 102 -7.05 4.72 11.84
CA PHE A 102 -5.64 4.74 11.50
C PHE A 102 -5.18 6.14 11.12
N SER A 103 -3.95 6.47 11.48
CA SER A 103 -3.28 7.69 11.01
C SER A 103 -1.81 7.39 10.73
N VAL A 104 -1.24 8.10 9.75
CA VAL A 104 0.20 8.07 9.46
C VAL A 104 0.78 9.45 9.70
N ARG A 105 1.92 9.49 10.39
CA ARG A 105 2.66 10.71 10.71
C ARG A 105 4.10 10.61 10.24
N THR A 106 4.69 11.75 9.93
CA THR A 106 6.14 11.86 9.72
C THR A 106 6.88 11.66 11.05
N SER A 107 8.20 11.55 10.99
CA SER A 107 9.07 11.54 12.18
C SER A 107 8.94 12.82 13.02
N GLN A 108 8.54 13.95 12.41
CA GLN A 108 8.27 15.21 13.09
C GLN A 108 6.85 15.29 13.70
N GLY A 109 6.05 14.24 13.57
CA GLY A 109 4.69 14.18 14.12
C GLY A 109 3.59 14.78 13.24
N VAL A 110 3.93 15.30 12.05
CA VAL A 110 2.93 15.83 11.11
C VAL A 110 2.07 14.69 10.57
N VAL A 111 0.74 14.82 10.67
CA VAL A 111 -0.20 13.86 10.08
C VAL A 111 -0.17 14.01 8.57
N VAL A 112 0.10 12.94 7.86
CA VAL A 112 0.12 12.89 6.39
C VAL A 112 -1.04 12.10 5.81
N TRP A 113 -1.70 11.28 6.64
CA TRP A 113 -2.85 10.51 6.23
C TRP A 113 -3.66 9.99 7.42
N THR A 114 -4.96 9.83 7.20
CA THR A 114 -5.87 9.14 8.12
C THR A 114 -6.76 8.19 7.33
N SER A 115 -7.20 7.09 7.94
CA SER A 115 -8.11 6.13 7.28
C SER A 115 -9.48 6.73 6.97
N CYS A 116 -9.78 7.85 7.62
CA CYS A 116 -11.02 8.60 7.44
C CYS A 116 -10.72 10.09 7.35
N GLY A 117 -10.77 10.64 6.15
CA GLY A 117 -10.46 12.04 5.90
C GLY A 117 -8.95 12.28 5.84
N GLY A 118 -8.36 12.19 4.63
CA GLY A 118 -7.03 12.73 4.39
C GLY A 118 -7.04 14.24 4.61
N GLU A 119 -5.89 14.82 5.01
CA GLU A 119 -5.73 16.27 5.05
C GLU A 119 -6.14 16.86 3.69
N GLY A 120 -7.16 17.72 3.70
CA GLY A 120 -7.59 18.49 2.54
C GLY A 120 -8.69 17.90 1.66
N GLY A 121 -9.23 16.74 1.97
CA GLY A 121 -10.37 16.18 1.25
C GLY A 121 -11.48 15.72 2.20
N PHE A 122 -12.69 16.23 2.00
CA PHE A 122 -13.90 15.67 2.58
C PHE A 122 -14.22 14.32 1.94
N SER A 123 -13.39 13.31 2.17
CA SER A 123 -13.82 11.94 1.97
C SER A 123 -14.81 11.66 3.10
N ALA A 124 -16.09 11.73 2.78
CA ALA A 124 -17.14 11.31 3.70
C ALA A 124 -16.88 9.85 4.05
N CYS A 125 -16.35 9.61 5.24
CA CYS A 125 -16.25 8.25 5.73
C CYS A 125 -17.64 7.70 5.94
N ALA A 126 -17.90 6.51 5.44
CA ALA A 126 -19.08 5.77 5.80
C ALA A 126 -19.12 5.62 7.33
N GLN A 127 -20.16 6.16 7.95
CA GLN A 127 -20.28 6.22 9.42
C GLN A 127 -21.02 4.98 9.98
N TYR A 128 -20.85 3.82 9.37
CA TYR A 128 -21.39 2.62 9.96
C TYR A 128 -20.40 1.98 10.92
N LEU A 129 -20.93 1.48 12.03
CA LEU A 129 -20.18 0.70 13.00
C LEU A 129 -20.83 -0.67 13.12
N VAL A 130 -20.03 -1.70 13.09
CA VAL A 130 -20.47 -3.09 13.35
C VAL A 130 -20.01 -3.46 14.75
N LEU A 131 -20.98 -3.84 15.59
CA LEU A 131 -20.66 -4.36 16.91
C LEU A 131 -20.17 -5.81 16.77
N ARG A 132 -18.99 -6.08 17.37
CA ARG A 132 -18.39 -7.41 17.43
C ARG A 132 -18.26 -7.83 18.88
N THR A 133 -18.87 -8.94 19.24
CA THR A 133 -18.67 -9.57 20.55
C THR A 133 -17.38 -10.37 20.54
N LEU A 134 -16.52 -10.08 21.49
CA LEU A 134 -15.24 -10.75 21.70
C LEU A 134 -15.34 -11.61 22.96
N ALA A 135 -15.27 -12.92 22.80
CA ALA A 135 -15.08 -13.83 23.93
C ALA A 135 -13.70 -13.63 24.58
N PRO A 136 -13.50 -14.07 25.82
CA PRO A 136 -12.18 -14.00 26.47
C PRO A 136 -11.08 -14.58 25.58
N GLY A 137 -9.99 -13.85 25.43
CA GLY A 137 -8.82 -14.23 24.63
C GLY A 137 -9.00 -14.17 23.11
N THR A 138 -10.21 -13.90 22.59
CA THR A 138 -10.43 -13.76 21.12
C THR A 138 -10.05 -12.38 20.62
N ALA A 139 -9.82 -12.28 19.31
CA ALA A 139 -9.43 -11.03 18.67
C ALA A 139 -10.20 -10.79 17.36
N VAL A 140 -10.43 -9.53 17.03
CA VAL A 140 -10.86 -9.06 15.72
C VAL A 140 -9.73 -8.29 15.05
N ARG A 141 -9.58 -8.46 13.72
CA ARG A 141 -8.61 -7.71 12.92
C ARG A 141 -9.34 -6.72 12.02
N VAL A 142 -8.76 -5.53 11.91
CA VAL A 142 -9.19 -4.47 11.00
C VAL A 142 -7.99 -3.96 10.23
N GLY A 143 -8.18 -3.45 9.03
CA GLY A 143 -7.07 -2.99 8.20
C GLY A 143 -7.40 -1.72 7.43
N ALA A 144 -6.35 -1.05 6.97
CA ALA A 144 -6.42 0.10 6.10
C ALA A 144 -5.23 0.09 5.13
N THR A 145 -5.40 0.73 3.98
CA THR A 145 -4.35 0.84 2.96
C THR A 145 -4.11 2.31 2.66
N TRP A 146 -2.84 2.71 2.68
CA TRP A 146 -2.39 4.05 2.33
C TRP A 146 -1.53 4.01 1.06
N ASP A 147 -1.84 4.86 0.08
CA ASP A 147 -1.19 4.94 -1.22
C ASP A 147 0.06 5.85 -1.25
N GLN A 148 0.57 6.25 -0.09
CA GLN A 148 1.69 7.17 0.09
C GLN A 148 1.44 8.58 -0.48
N ARG A 149 0.19 9.04 -0.45
CA ARG A 149 -0.16 10.40 -0.88
C ARG A 149 -0.69 11.21 0.29
N SER A 150 -0.45 12.52 0.22
CA SER A 150 -0.88 13.51 1.22
C SER A 150 -1.13 14.86 0.57
N GLY A 151 -1.88 15.73 1.26
CA GLY A 151 -2.10 17.13 0.89
C GLY A 151 -3.15 17.35 -0.20
N THR A 152 -3.39 18.62 -0.49
CA THR A 152 -4.31 19.09 -1.54
C THR A 152 -3.57 20.07 -2.45
N PRO A 153 -3.29 19.71 -3.72
CA PRO A 153 -3.59 18.45 -4.38
C PRO A 153 -2.78 17.27 -3.82
N LEU A 154 -3.31 16.04 -3.97
CA LEU A 154 -2.65 14.82 -3.51
C LEU A 154 -1.28 14.66 -4.19
N ARG A 155 -0.21 14.64 -3.39
CA ARG A 155 1.18 14.42 -3.84
C ARG A 155 1.77 13.24 -3.10
N ARG A 156 2.73 12.56 -3.72
CA ARG A 156 3.52 11.54 -3.03
C ARG A 156 4.28 12.17 -1.89
N VAL A 157 4.29 11.47 -0.76
CA VAL A 157 5.09 11.89 0.39
C VAL A 157 6.57 11.64 0.13
N ALA A 158 7.44 12.36 0.84
CA ALA A 158 8.88 12.20 0.74
C ALA A 158 9.37 10.84 1.27
N VAL A 159 10.56 10.43 0.87
CA VAL A 159 11.27 9.33 1.52
C VAL A 159 11.58 9.69 2.97
N GLY A 160 11.53 8.71 3.86
CA GLY A 160 11.76 8.97 5.28
C GLY A 160 11.12 7.94 6.19
N THR A 161 11.23 8.18 7.48
CA THR A 161 10.60 7.35 8.51
C THR A 161 9.22 7.89 8.83
N TYR A 162 8.26 6.98 8.87
CA TYR A 162 6.86 7.24 9.18
C TYR A 162 6.42 6.38 10.36
N ARG A 163 5.39 6.82 11.05
CA ARG A 163 4.75 6.10 12.14
C ARG A 163 3.26 5.98 11.86
N ALA A 164 2.79 4.75 11.70
CA ALA A 164 1.36 4.49 11.70
C ALA A 164 0.88 4.33 13.13
N SER A 165 -0.25 4.94 13.45
CA SER A 165 -0.93 4.82 14.74
C SER A 165 -2.34 4.36 14.52
N VAL A 166 -2.87 3.61 15.47
CA VAL A 166 -4.27 3.18 15.51
C VAL A 166 -4.82 3.47 16.89
N GLY A 167 -6.06 3.96 16.97
CA GLY A 167 -6.69 4.26 18.23
C GLY A 167 -8.21 4.36 18.13
N PHE A 168 -8.88 4.20 19.27
CA PHE A 168 -10.30 4.44 19.40
C PHE A 168 -10.54 5.91 19.79
N ALA A 169 -11.51 6.56 19.14
CA ALA A 169 -11.87 7.95 19.43
C ALA A 169 -12.38 8.15 20.88
N ARG A 170 -12.99 7.09 21.45
CA ARG A 170 -13.43 7.04 22.83
C ARG A 170 -12.71 5.89 23.53
N GLY A 171 -11.75 6.17 24.43
CA GLY A 171 -11.16 5.10 25.22
C GLY A 171 -9.64 5.12 25.41
N GLY A 172 -8.93 6.09 24.86
CA GLY A 172 -7.53 6.34 25.23
C GLY A 172 -6.50 5.27 24.85
N VAL A 173 -6.89 4.16 24.20
CA VAL A 173 -5.97 3.12 23.79
C VAL A 173 -5.46 3.42 22.39
N SER A 174 -4.15 3.65 22.28
CA SER A 174 -3.50 3.80 20.99
C SER A 174 -2.21 2.97 20.92
N ARG A 175 -1.84 2.54 19.74
CA ARG A 175 -0.59 1.84 19.45
C ARG A 175 -0.02 2.35 18.15
N SER A 176 1.29 2.23 18.00
CA SER A 176 1.97 2.69 16.79
C SER A 176 3.06 1.72 16.34
N VAL A 177 3.33 1.71 15.03
CA VAL A 177 4.40 0.98 14.37
C VAL A 177 5.16 1.94 13.46
N ALA A 178 6.49 1.81 13.43
CA ALA A 178 7.34 2.58 12.52
C ALA A 178 7.63 1.77 11.26
N PHE A 179 7.74 2.48 10.12
CA PHE A 179 8.18 1.94 8.84
C PHE A 179 8.90 3.02 8.04
N GLN A 180 9.54 2.65 6.93
CA GLN A 180 10.29 3.58 6.09
C GLN A 180 9.74 3.58 4.66
N ILE A 181 9.66 4.76 4.07
CA ILE A 181 9.59 4.91 2.62
C ILE A 181 11.01 5.21 2.16
N VAL A 182 11.56 4.32 1.33
CA VAL A 182 12.94 4.40 0.85
C VAL A 182 12.95 4.81 -0.62
N THR A 183 14.04 5.38 -1.09
CA THR A 183 14.21 5.61 -2.54
C THR A 183 14.14 4.27 -3.27
N ALA A 184 13.51 4.26 -4.44
CA ALA A 184 13.67 3.11 -5.34
C ALA A 184 15.18 2.91 -5.57
N ALA A 185 15.67 1.70 -5.39
CA ALA A 185 17.02 1.37 -5.82
C ALA A 185 17.15 1.77 -7.29
N ARG A 186 18.21 2.51 -7.64
CA ARG A 186 18.46 2.81 -9.06
C ARG A 186 18.70 1.48 -9.77
N PRO A 187 18.01 1.21 -10.89
CA PRO A 187 18.30 0.04 -11.68
C PRO A 187 19.80 -0.04 -12.02
N ARG A 188 20.40 -1.17 -11.77
CA ARG A 188 21.78 -1.45 -12.18
C ARG A 188 21.76 -1.96 -13.60
N THR A 189 22.85 -1.71 -14.32
CA THR A 189 23.07 -2.32 -15.64
C THR A 189 24.28 -3.24 -15.54
N LEU A 190 24.03 -4.53 -15.78
CA LEU A 190 25.06 -5.54 -15.94
C LEU A 190 25.31 -5.75 -17.44
N VAL A 191 26.56 -5.68 -17.85
CA VAL A 191 26.95 -5.98 -19.22
C VAL A 191 27.74 -7.27 -19.21
N VAL A 192 27.38 -8.23 -20.09
CA VAL A 192 28.07 -9.52 -20.26
C VAL A 192 28.41 -9.73 -21.71
N ASP A 193 29.54 -10.41 -21.97
CA ASP A 193 30.02 -10.75 -23.29
C ASP A 193 30.27 -12.25 -23.43
N GLN A 194 30.76 -12.70 -24.58
CA GLN A 194 31.02 -14.12 -24.88
C GLN A 194 32.02 -14.79 -23.93
N ASN A 195 32.93 -14.02 -23.31
CA ASN A 195 33.95 -14.55 -22.39
C ASN A 195 33.34 -14.93 -21.05
N GLN A 196 32.14 -14.42 -20.76
CA GLN A 196 31.41 -14.67 -19.53
C GLN A 196 30.37 -15.78 -19.67
N SER A 197 30.43 -16.57 -20.76
CA SER A 197 29.59 -17.75 -20.94
C SER A 197 29.74 -18.72 -19.75
N GLY A 198 28.66 -19.32 -19.30
CA GLY A 198 28.61 -20.17 -18.11
C GLY A 198 28.43 -19.37 -16.79
N GLY A 199 28.46 -18.04 -16.84
CA GLY A 199 28.35 -17.20 -15.67
C GLY A 199 27.00 -17.25 -14.97
N HIS A 200 27.03 -16.99 -13.64
CA HIS A 200 25.85 -16.88 -12.79
C HIS A 200 25.76 -15.48 -12.22
N TYR A 201 24.62 -14.82 -12.39
CA TYR A 201 24.43 -13.42 -11.99
C TYR A 201 23.18 -13.25 -11.16
N VAL A 202 23.22 -12.30 -10.23
CA VAL A 202 22.08 -11.89 -9.43
C VAL A 202 21.69 -10.46 -9.84
N LEU A 203 20.44 -10.29 -10.21
CA LEU A 203 19.81 -9.01 -10.51
C LEU A 203 18.67 -8.75 -9.52
N HIS A 204 18.36 -7.49 -9.28
CA HIS A 204 17.15 -7.09 -8.57
C HIS A 204 16.08 -6.64 -9.55
N ARG A 205 14.86 -6.66 -9.13
CA ARG A 205 13.73 -6.19 -9.94
C ARG A 205 13.97 -4.76 -10.45
N GLY A 206 13.89 -4.57 -11.77
CA GLY A 206 14.15 -3.32 -12.46
C GLY A 206 15.56 -3.21 -13.04
N ASP A 207 16.51 -4.07 -12.64
CA ASP A 207 17.85 -4.08 -13.21
C ASP A 207 17.84 -4.48 -14.70
N HIS A 208 18.86 -4.06 -15.40
CA HIS A 208 19.07 -4.36 -16.82
C HIS A 208 20.24 -5.32 -16.99
N LEU A 209 20.06 -6.31 -17.89
CA LEU A 209 21.14 -7.12 -18.42
C LEU A 209 21.34 -6.77 -19.88
N ILE A 210 22.55 -6.37 -20.24
CA ILE A 210 22.96 -6.17 -21.64
C ILE A 210 23.91 -7.29 -22.02
N VAL A 211 23.54 -8.09 -23.01
CA VAL A 211 24.41 -9.11 -23.62
C VAL A 211 24.98 -8.53 -24.90
N ARG A 212 26.31 -8.59 -25.04
CA ARG A 212 27.03 -8.16 -26.25
C ARG A 212 27.93 -9.26 -26.70
N LEU A 213 27.64 -9.82 -27.87
CA LEU A 213 28.38 -10.92 -28.44
C LEU A 213 29.04 -10.47 -29.75
N ALA A 214 30.32 -10.69 -29.86
CA ALA A 214 31.07 -10.44 -31.09
C ALA A 214 31.58 -11.76 -31.66
N SER A 215 31.48 -11.93 -32.97
CA SER A 215 31.95 -13.12 -33.68
C SER A 215 33.04 -12.77 -34.67
N SER A 216 33.77 -13.79 -35.12
CA SER A 216 34.69 -13.62 -36.24
C SER A 216 33.91 -13.53 -37.55
N SER A 217 34.57 -13.14 -38.64
CA SER A 217 33.94 -13.00 -39.98
C SER A 217 33.30 -14.25 -40.53
N LEU A 218 33.63 -15.41 -39.96
CA LEU A 218 33.12 -16.73 -40.41
C LEU A 218 31.92 -17.22 -39.59
N TYR A 219 31.44 -16.46 -38.62
CA TYR A 219 30.34 -16.85 -37.71
C TYR A 219 29.34 -15.72 -37.51
N ALA A 220 28.13 -16.09 -37.16
CA ALA A 220 27.09 -15.16 -36.79
C ALA A 220 26.31 -15.67 -35.57
N TRP A 221 26.14 -14.82 -34.57
CA TRP A 221 25.34 -15.06 -33.38
C TRP A 221 23.86 -14.94 -33.70
N SER A 222 23.05 -15.88 -33.18
CA SER A 222 21.62 -15.64 -33.04
C SER A 222 21.35 -14.49 -32.05
N ALA A 223 20.19 -13.86 -32.16
CA ALA A 223 19.76 -12.89 -31.15
C ALA A 223 19.64 -13.60 -29.78
N PRO A 224 20.25 -13.06 -28.71
CA PRO A 224 20.12 -13.65 -27.37
C PRO A 224 18.67 -13.72 -26.90
N THR A 225 18.26 -14.86 -26.33
CA THR A 225 16.89 -15.14 -25.85
C THR A 225 16.90 -15.54 -24.38
N SER A 226 15.84 -15.20 -23.67
CA SER A 226 15.59 -15.65 -22.30
C SER A 226 14.79 -16.96 -22.31
N SER A 227 15.11 -17.88 -21.39
CA SER A 227 14.31 -19.10 -21.17
C SER A 227 13.05 -18.83 -20.36
N ASN A 228 12.91 -17.64 -19.78
CA ASN A 228 11.77 -17.24 -18.94
C ASN A 228 11.49 -15.74 -19.07
N ASP A 229 10.59 -15.40 -19.99
CA ASP A 229 10.22 -14.01 -20.28
C ASP A 229 9.39 -13.34 -19.18
N VAL A 230 8.84 -14.10 -18.23
CA VAL A 230 8.19 -13.53 -17.05
C VAL A 230 9.21 -12.96 -16.07
N VAL A 231 10.35 -13.64 -15.93
CA VAL A 231 11.44 -13.26 -15.02
C VAL A 231 12.33 -12.19 -15.66
N LEU A 232 12.73 -12.41 -16.93
CA LEU A 232 13.71 -11.59 -17.63
C LEU A 232 13.17 -11.23 -19.04
N VAL A 233 12.55 -10.04 -19.12
CA VAL A 233 11.88 -9.56 -20.34
C VAL A 233 12.87 -8.94 -21.29
N ARG A 234 12.93 -9.41 -22.55
CA ARG A 234 13.74 -8.81 -23.60
C ARG A 234 13.07 -7.54 -24.14
N ILE A 235 13.79 -6.42 -24.15
CA ILE A 235 13.32 -5.13 -24.67
C ILE A 235 13.95 -4.72 -26.01
N GLY A 236 14.99 -5.44 -26.44
CA GLY A 236 15.62 -5.22 -27.74
C GLY A 236 16.64 -6.30 -28.00
N ALA A 237 16.86 -6.66 -29.28
CA ALA A 237 17.88 -7.60 -29.69
C ALA A 237 18.30 -7.40 -31.14
N THR A 238 19.56 -7.75 -31.44
CA THR A 238 20.13 -7.87 -32.78
C THR A 238 20.84 -9.21 -32.93
N ALA A 239 20.92 -9.70 -34.14
CA ALA A 239 21.67 -10.90 -34.50
C ALA A 239 22.78 -10.55 -35.53
N GLY A 240 23.72 -11.46 -35.76
CA GLY A 240 24.79 -11.30 -36.76
C GLY A 240 26.20 -11.38 -36.18
N ALA A 241 27.21 -10.87 -36.89
CA ALA A 241 28.59 -10.83 -36.40
C ALA A 241 28.73 -10.04 -35.08
N SER A 242 27.87 -9.08 -34.87
CA SER A 242 27.73 -8.36 -33.59
C SER A 242 26.29 -8.49 -33.13
N ALA A 243 26.01 -9.48 -32.28
CA ALA A 243 24.68 -9.64 -31.69
C ALA A 243 24.59 -8.98 -30.31
N SER A 244 23.44 -8.45 -30.02
CA SER A 244 23.19 -7.89 -28.70
C SER A 244 21.73 -8.08 -28.26
N ALA A 245 21.50 -8.08 -26.97
CA ALA A 245 20.16 -8.01 -26.42
C ALA A 245 20.16 -7.24 -25.09
N THR A 246 19.06 -6.54 -24.83
CA THR A 246 18.80 -5.90 -23.54
C THR A 246 17.59 -6.54 -22.90
N PHE A 247 17.76 -6.93 -21.64
CA PHE A 247 16.71 -7.52 -20.81
C PHE A 247 16.47 -6.68 -19.59
N VAL A 248 15.23 -6.72 -19.07
CA VAL A 248 14.82 -6.12 -17.81
C VAL A 248 14.36 -7.20 -16.84
N ALA A 249 14.89 -7.20 -15.62
CA ALA A 249 14.45 -8.07 -14.53
C ALA A 249 13.07 -7.64 -14.05
N LYS A 250 12.03 -8.45 -14.24
CA LYS A 250 10.63 -8.10 -13.96
C LYS A 250 10.07 -8.79 -12.72
N ALA A 251 10.33 -10.06 -12.55
CA ALA A 251 9.78 -10.85 -11.44
C ALA A 251 10.88 -11.71 -10.80
N PRO A 252 10.78 -12.00 -9.50
CA PRO A 252 11.69 -12.95 -8.85
C PRO A 252 11.63 -14.32 -9.52
N GLY A 253 12.80 -14.99 -9.65
CA GLY A 253 12.91 -16.28 -10.28
C GLY A 253 14.27 -16.47 -10.96
N GLN A 254 14.37 -17.52 -11.79
CA GLN A 254 15.58 -17.84 -12.53
C GLN A 254 15.27 -17.90 -14.04
N ALA A 255 16.21 -17.40 -14.84
CA ALA A 255 16.18 -17.49 -16.30
C ALA A 255 17.60 -17.78 -16.82
N GLN A 256 17.69 -18.43 -17.96
CA GLN A 256 18.92 -18.56 -18.74
C GLN A 256 18.84 -17.67 -19.99
N VAL A 257 19.93 -17.00 -20.32
CA VAL A 257 20.04 -16.26 -21.56
C VAL A 257 20.96 -17.04 -22.45
N ASN A 258 20.48 -17.41 -23.65
CA ASN A 258 21.16 -18.25 -24.59
C ASN A 258 21.30 -17.58 -25.97
N ALA A 259 22.41 -17.83 -26.66
CA ALA A 259 22.62 -17.48 -28.06
C ALA A 259 23.53 -18.53 -28.69
N VAL A 260 23.38 -18.75 -29.99
CA VAL A 260 24.17 -19.71 -30.75
C VAL A 260 24.97 -18.95 -31.80
N ASP A 261 26.29 -19.21 -31.84
CA ASP A 261 27.22 -18.73 -32.87
C ASP A 261 27.35 -19.80 -33.98
N THR A 262 26.83 -19.52 -35.15
CA THR A 262 26.74 -20.46 -36.25
C THR A 262 27.71 -20.06 -37.36
N PRO A 263 28.45 -21.03 -37.96
CA PRO A 263 29.27 -20.74 -39.12
C PRO A 263 28.44 -20.17 -40.28
N THR A 264 28.98 -19.15 -40.95
CA THR A 264 28.31 -18.48 -42.10
C THR A 264 28.83 -18.96 -43.45
N CYS A 265 29.85 -19.80 -43.44
CA CYS A 265 30.44 -20.32 -44.68
C CYS A 265 29.73 -21.60 -45.15
N TYR A 266 29.21 -21.59 -46.39
CA TYR A 266 28.57 -22.73 -47.04
C TYR A 266 29.20 -22.98 -48.41
N PRO A 267 29.47 -24.26 -48.82
CA PRO A 267 29.17 -25.54 -48.18
C PRO A 267 30.32 -26.20 -47.38
N GLN A 268 31.45 -25.51 -47.18
CA GLN A 268 32.72 -26.17 -46.78
C GLN A 268 33.17 -25.89 -45.33
N CYS A 269 32.36 -25.36 -44.46
CA CYS A 269 32.73 -25.14 -43.05
C CYS A 269 32.20 -26.25 -42.17
N LEU A 270 33.12 -26.97 -41.51
CA LEU A 270 32.81 -27.99 -40.50
C LEU A 270 33.11 -27.58 -39.04
N PRO A 271 33.42 -26.29 -38.70
CA PRO A 271 33.64 -25.97 -37.31
C PRO A 271 32.31 -26.01 -36.55
N PRO A 272 32.32 -26.53 -35.31
CA PRO A 272 31.10 -26.63 -34.50
C PRO A 272 30.52 -25.27 -34.14
N SER A 273 29.21 -25.19 -34.05
CA SER A 273 28.52 -24.04 -33.46
C SER A 273 28.95 -23.86 -31.98
N ARG A 274 28.98 -22.63 -31.54
CA ARG A 274 29.31 -22.28 -30.15
C ARG A 274 28.04 -21.84 -29.42
N LEU A 275 27.92 -22.22 -28.16
CA LEU A 275 26.80 -21.83 -27.32
C LEU A 275 27.28 -20.78 -26.31
N PHE A 276 26.62 -19.64 -26.27
CA PHE A 276 26.67 -18.73 -25.17
C PHE A 276 25.49 -18.99 -24.24
N THR A 277 25.74 -19.10 -22.93
CA THR A 277 24.70 -19.24 -21.91
C THR A 277 25.13 -18.54 -20.65
N VAL A 278 24.22 -17.83 -20.03
CA VAL A 278 24.39 -17.28 -18.68
C VAL A 278 23.13 -17.53 -17.88
N THR A 279 23.28 -17.80 -16.59
CA THR A 279 22.17 -17.98 -15.65
C THR A 279 21.96 -16.72 -14.86
N VAL A 280 20.72 -16.24 -14.81
CA VAL A 280 20.33 -15.01 -14.08
C VAL A 280 19.28 -15.39 -13.05
N ARG A 281 19.55 -15.04 -11.78
CA ARG A 281 18.59 -15.11 -10.70
C ARG A 281 18.12 -13.68 -10.41
N VAL A 282 16.81 -13.47 -10.45
CA VAL A 282 16.19 -12.19 -10.08
C VAL A 282 15.66 -12.29 -8.65
N GLU A 283 16.06 -11.34 -7.84
CA GLU A 283 15.59 -11.17 -6.45
C GLU A 283 14.56 -10.02 -6.36
N ALA A 284 13.74 -10.03 -5.30
CA ALA A 284 12.67 -9.06 -5.08
C ALA A 284 13.19 -7.65 -4.77
#